data_a3fbef1ac78876effe0ecfcdcea7f01b
#
_entry.id   a3fbef1ac78876effe0ecfcdcea7f01b
#
_cell.length_a   1.000
_cell.length_b   1.000
_cell.length_c   1.000
_cell.angle_alpha   90.00
_cell.angle_beta   90.00
_cell.angle_gamma   90.00
#
_symmetry.space_group_name_H-M   'P 1'
#
loop_
_entity.id
_entity.type
_entity.pdbx_description
1 polymer ?
#
loop_
_entity_poly.entity_id
_entity_poly.type
_entity_poly.pdbx_seq_one_letter_code
_entity_poly.pdbx_strand_id
1 'polypeptide(L)'
;MVFSQTSLPIGTILPYVGDLANIPSGWHLCDGSNGTPNLSGRFLEGVTSGSEQWHDAGLPDIYGEFNGAAGVNGWPVGAFASLGDNQAFVSIGHTQYNDFRKYSFLASRSNSIYGRSGTVQPASYTVYYIMRVK
;
A
#
# COMPACT_ATOMS: atom_id res chain seq x y z
N MET A 1 35.30 -37.69 -3.27
CA MET A 1 35.15 -36.24 -2.96
C MET A 1 33.82 -36.08 -2.27
N VAL A 2 33.79 -35.90 -0.95
CA VAL A 2 32.54 -35.72 -0.20
C VAL A 2 32.22 -34.24 -0.27
N PHE A 3 31.18 -33.84 -1.02
CA PHE A 3 30.66 -32.48 -0.98
C PHE A 3 30.02 -32.30 0.41
N SER A 4 30.66 -31.52 1.27
CA SER A 4 29.97 -30.99 2.47
C SER A 4 28.81 -30.16 2.00
N GLN A 5 27.57 -30.65 2.14
CA GLN A 5 26.39 -29.83 2.03
C GLN A 5 26.42 -28.82 3.17
N THR A 6 26.88 -27.62 2.87
CA THR A 6 26.78 -26.51 3.80
C THR A 6 25.28 -26.22 3.96
N SER A 7 24.70 -26.71 5.04
CA SER A 7 23.30 -26.47 5.35
C SER A 7 23.12 -24.98 5.68
N LEU A 8 22.03 -24.36 5.20
CA LEU A 8 21.70 -22.98 5.53
C LEU A 8 21.65 -22.77 7.05
N PRO A 9 22.05 -21.62 7.59
CA PRO A 9 22.00 -21.35 9.01
C PRO A 9 20.59 -21.47 9.59
N ILE A 10 20.47 -21.85 10.86
CA ILE A 10 19.20 -21.74 11.59
C ILE A 10 18.75 -20.27 11.59
N GLY A 11 17.46 -20.01 11.40
CA GLY A 11 16.90 -18.68 11.22
C GLY A 11 16.83 -18.21 9.76
N THR A 12 17.42 -18.97 8.80
CA THR A 12 17.25 -18.63 7.37
C THR A 12 15.80 -18.74 6.97
N ILE A 13 15.27 -17.70 6.33
CA ILE A 13 13.90 -17.64 5.79
C ILE A 13 13.96 -17.73 4.27
N LEU A 14 13.11 -18.60 3.69
CA LEU A 14 13.01 -18.78 2.25
C LEU A 14 11.54 -18.67 1.80
N PRO A 15 11.27 -18.10 0.60
CA PRO A 15 9.98 -18.25 -0.05
C PRO A 15 9.79 -19.71 -0.50
N TYR A 16 8.57 -20.22 -0.31
CA TYR A 16 8.21 -21.61 -0.60
C TYR A 16 6.89 -21.66 -1.36
N VAL A 17 6.85 -22.33 -2.49
CA VAL A 17 5.68 -22.48 -3.38
C VAL A 17 5.07 -23.88 -3.31
N GLY A 18 5.67 -24.80 -2.54
CA GLY A 18 5.22 -26.17 -2.40
C GLY A 18 3.99 -26.33 -1.48
N ASP A 19 3.54 -27.57 -1.34
CA ASP A 19 2.47 -27.94 -0.42
C ASP A 19 2.95 -27.85 1.03
N LEU A 20 2.14 -27.25 1.90
CA LEU A 20 2.42 -27.14 3.34
C LEU A 20 2.60 -28.49 4.03
N ALA A 21 1.94 -29.55 3.55
CA ALA A 21 2.11 -30.90 4.06
C ALA A 21 3.52 -31.47 3.76
N ASN A 22 4.25 -30.86 2.82
CA ASN A 22 5.54 -31.33 2.34
C ASN A 22 6.69 -30.36 2.67
N ILE A 23 6.54 -29.51 3.68
CA ILE A 23 7.63 -28.67 4.17
C ILE A 23 8.82 -29.57 4.57
N PRO A 24 10.05 -29.29 4.08
CA PRO A 24 11.21 -30.13 4.38
C PRO A 24 11.48 -30.26 5.88
N SER A 25 11.98 -31.39 6.31
CA SER A 25 12.38 -31.61 7.70
C SER A 25 13.38 -30.55 8.17
N GLY A 26 13.19 -30.02 9.38
CA GLY A 26 14.00 -28.94 9.94
C GLY A 26 13.54 -27.53 9.54
N TRP A 27 12.49 -27.42 8.72
CA TRP A 27 11.87 -26.15 8.33
C TRP A 27 10.45 -26.08 8.86
N HIS A 28 9.98 -24.87 9.21
CA HIS A 28 8.61 -24.60 9.63
C HIS A 28 8.05 -23.39 8.92
N LEU A 29 6.72 -23.37 8.77
CA LEU A 29 5.99 -22.22 8.28
C LEU A 29 6.22 -21.02 9.20
N CYS A 30 6.38 -19.84 8.62
CA CYS A 30 6.48 -18.59 9.39
C CYS A 30 5.08 -18.08 9.77
N ASP A 31 4.41 -18.76 10.68
CA ASP A 31 3.07 -18.48 11.18
C ASP A 31 3.04 -18.03 12.65
N GLY A 32 4.21 -17.84 13.27
CA GLY A 32 4.37 -17.50 14.68
C GLY A 32 4.49 -18.72 15.61
N SER A 33 4.39 -19.93 15.08
CA SER A 33 4.60 -21.16 15.84
C SER A 33 6.05 -21.64 15.77
N ASN A 34 6.44 -22.59 16.63
CA ASN A 34 7.76 -23.25 16.58
C ASN A 34 8.97 -22.29 16.56
N GLY A 35 8.84 -21.10 17.16
CA GLY A 35 9.92 -20.10 17.19
C GLY A 35 10.09 -19.33 15.87
N THR A 36 9.14 -19.42 14.95
CA THR A 36 9.14 -18.64 13.71
C THR A 36 8.40 -17.30 13.88
N PRO A 37 8.74 -16.24 13.14
CA PRO A 37 7.93 -15.02 13.09
C PRO A 37 6.63 -15.29 12.33
N ASN A 38 5.56 -14.54 12.61
CA ASN A 38 4.34 -14.57 11.80
C ASN A 38 4.47 -13.61 10.60
N LEU A 39 4.79 -14.13 9.44
CA LEU A 39 4.99 -13.35 8.21
C LEU A 39 3.77 -13.34 7.27
N SER A 40 2.60 -13.78 7.75
CA SER A 40 1.38 -13.76 6.96
C SER A 40 1.02 -12.32 6.54
N GLY A 41 0.87 -12.08 5.23
CA GLY A 41 0.56 -10.75 4.68
C GLY A 41 1.69 -9.72 4.79
N ARG A 42 2.94 -10.13 5.07
CA ARG A 42 4.09 -9.26 5.23
C ARG A 42 5.09 -9.42 4.09
N PHE A 43 5.80 -8.35 3.79
CA PHE A 43 6.99 -8.34 2.94
C PHE A 43 8.24 -8.26 3.81
N LEU A 44 9.31 -8.93 3.39
CA LEU A 44 10.59 -8.84 4.08
C LEU A 44 11.34 -7.59 3.62
N GLU A 45 11.71 -6.75 4.56
CA GLU A 45 12.55 -5.58 4.35
C GLU A 45 13.98 -5.86 4.81
N GLY A 46 14.95 -5.62 3.93
CA GLY A 46 16.36 -5.76 4.27
C GLY A 46 16.88 -4.57 5.05
N VAL A 47 17.53 -4.81 6.18
CA VAL A 47 18.18 -3.77 6.98
C VAL A 47 19.66 -4.06 7.13
N THR A 48 20.48 -3.02 7.32
CA THR A 48 21.93 -3.12 7.51
C THR A 48 22.34 -3.10 8.98
N SER A 49 21.43 -2.69 9.87
CA SER A 49 21.65 -2.60 11.32
C SER A 49 20.31 -2.62 12.04
N GLY A 50 20.31 -3.02 13.30
CA GLY A 50 19.12 -3.09 14.14
C GLY A 50 18.62 -4.50 14.37
N SER A 51 17.53 -4.62 15.10
CA SER A 51 16.80 -5.86 15.37
C SER A 51 15.62 -6.02 14.42
N GLU A 52 15.04 -7.21 14.40
CA GLU A 52 13.76 -7.48 13.74
C GLU A 52 12.69 -6.48 14.24
N GLN A 53 12.04 -5.79 13.30
CA GLN A 53 11.01 -4.79 13.59
C GLN A 53 9.80 -4.98 12.68
N TRP A 54 8.63 -4.65 13.22
CA TRP A 54 7.38 -4.62 12.47
C TRP A 54 7.12 -3.20 12.00
N HIS A 55 7.00 -3.00 10.68
CA HIS A 55 6.58 -1.73 10.11
C HIS A 55 5.14 -1.85 9.62
N ASP A 56 4.32 -0.86 9.96
CA ASP A 56 2.97 -0.75 9.43
C ASP A 56 3.00 -0.22 7.99
N ALA A 57 1.94 -0.54 7.25
CA ALA A 57 1.77 -0.04 5.90
C ALA A 57 1.63 1.49 5.91
N GLY A 58 2.36 2.16 5.00
CA GLY A 58 2.29 3.60 4.79
C GLY A 58 1.94 3.96 3.35
N LEU A 59 1.36 5.15 3.15
CA LEU A 59 1.09 5.73 1.85
C LEU A 59 1.75 7.09 1.74
N PRO A 60 2.21 7.49 0.54
CA PRO A 60 2.63 8.86 0.30
C PRO A 60 1.45 9.81 0.48
N ASP A 61 1.75 11.07 0.80
CA ASP A 61 0.72 12.11 0.93
C ASP A 61 0.05 12.40 -0.42
N ILE A 62 -1.21 12.85 -0.36
CA ILE A 62 -2.02 13.22 -1.52
C ILE A 62 -2.29 14.71 -1.44
N TYR A 63 -1.64 15.46 -2.33
CA TYR A 63 -1.79 16.91 -2.38
C TYR A 63 -2.75 17.34 -3.50
N GLY A 64 -3.56 18.36 -3.19
CA GLY A 64 -4.38 19.07 -4.18
C GLY A 64 -4.93 20.37 -3.60
N GLU A 65 -5.13 21.36 -4.46
CA GLU A 65 -5.67 22.65 -4.09
C GLU A 65 -6.86 23.03 -4.97
N PHE A 66 -7.76 23.79 -4.42
CA PHE A 66 -8.80 24.51 -5.16
C PHE A 66 -9.10 25.85 -4.49
N ASN A 67 -9.39 26.87 -5.31
CA ASN A 67 -9.83 28.17 -4.82
C ASN A 67 -11.35 28.22 -4.81
N GLY A 68 -11.92 28.50 -3.64
CA GLY A 68 -13.36 28.55 -3.41
C GLY A 68 -14.00 29.95 -3.40
N ALA A 69 -13.38 30.96 -4.03
CA ALA A 69 -13.95 32.30 -4.07
C ALA A 69 -15.14 32.39 -5.03
N ALA A 70 -16.26 32.97 -4.60
CA ALA A 70 -17.40 33.27 -5.44
C ALA A 70 -16.98 34.18 -6.62
N GLY A 71 -17.31 33.78 -7.85
CA GLY A 71 -17.12 34.58 -9.06
C GLY A 71 -15.76 34.48 -9.76
N VAL A 72 -14.82 33.70 -9.27
CA VAL A 72 -13.53 33.45 -9.96
C VAL A 72 -13.42 31.97 -10.31
N ASN A 73 -12.96 31.71 -11.54
CA ASN A 73 -12.66 30.38 -12.02
C ASN A 73 -11.50 29.79 -11.22
N GLY A 74 -11.80 29.16 -10.08
CA GLY A 74 -10.81 28.36 -9.38
C GLY A 74 -10.42 27.17 -10.23
N TRP A 75 -9.14 27.07 -10.62
CA TRP A 75 -8.62 25.90 -11.33
C TRP A 75 -8.17 24.87 -10.31
N PRO A 76 -8.87 23.76 -10.16
CA PRO A 76 -8.41 22.69 -9.29
C PRO A 76 -7.17 22.03 -9.88
N VAL A 77 -6.24 21.64 -9.03
CA VAL A 77 -5.00 20.95 -9.41
C VAL A 77 -4.81 19.68 -8.58
N GLY A 78 -3.94 18.79 -9.05
CA GLY A 78 -3.60 17.55 -8.35
C GLY A 78 -4.77 16.58 -8.27
N ALA A 79 -5.12 16.16 -7.06
CA ALA A 79 -6.19 15.19 -6.81
C ALA A 79 -7.62 15.71 -7.06
N PHE A 80 -7.80 17.05 -7.19
CA PHE A 80 -9.09 17.65 -7.46
C PHE A 80 -9.34 17.88 -8.95
N ALA A 81 -10.61 17.78 -9.38
CA ALA A 81 -11.07 18.22 -10.70
C ALA A 81 -12.48 18.79 -10.61
N SER A 82 -12.77 19.76 -11.48
CA SER A 82 -14.13 20.27 -11.65
C SER A 82 -15.01 19.22 -12.34
N LEU A 83 -16.22 19.00 -11.83
CA LEU A 83 -17.24 18.15 -12.45
C LEU A 83 -18.23 18.93 -13.32
N GLY A 84 -17.92 20.19 -13.63
CA GLY A 84 -18.80 21.08 -14.39
C GLY A 84 -19.67 21.96 -13.48
N ASP A 85 -20.46 22.82 -14.12
CA ASP A 85 -21.29 23.80 -13.46
C ASP A 85 -22.61 23.14 -13.06
N ASN A 86 -22.82 22.88 -11.79
CA ASN A 86 -24.18 22.72 -11.27
C ASN A 86 -24.76 24.12 -11.05
N GLN A 87 -25.53 24.62 -12.01
CA GLN A 87 -26.23 25.88 -11.90
C GLN A 87 -27.35 25.76 -10.85
N ALA A 88 -27.02 26.05 -9.62
CA ALA A 88 -28.00 26.38 -8.62
C ALA A 88 -28.00 27.92 -8.45
N PHE A 89 -28.90 28.60 -9.14
CA PHE A 89 -29.07 30.02 -8.99
C PHE A 89 -29.73 30.29 -7.63
N VAL A 90 -29.01 30.82 -6.68
CA VAL A 90 -29.60 31.48 -5.52
C VAL A 90 -29.52 32.98 -5.77
N SER A 91 -30.62 33.56 -6.27
CA SER A 91 -30.79 35.01 -6.36
C SER A 91 -31.11 35.56 -4.97
N ILE A 92 -30.11 36.08 -4.28
CA ILE A 92 -30.32 36.91 -3.09
C ILE A 92 -30.16 38.38 -3.54
N GLY A 93 -31.22 38.97 -4.04
CA GLY A 93 -31.47 40.43 -4.10
C GLY A 93 -30.40 41.37 -4.70
N HIS A 94 -29.27 40.88 -5.16
CA HIS A 94 -28.20 41.59 -5.87
C HIS A 94 -27.73 40.76 -7.04
N THR A 95 -27.43 41.38 -8.16
CA THR A 95 -27.00 40.85 -9.45
C THR A 95 -25.63 40.14 -9.40
N GLN A 96 -25.37 39.30 -8.42
CA GLN A 96 -24.22 38.43 -8.38
C GLN A 96 -24.69 36.98 -8.48
N TYR A 97 -24.37 36.37 -9.61
CA TYR A 97 -24.53 34.94 -9.83
C TYR A 97 -23.51 34.18 -9.00
N ASN A 98 -23.95 33.50 -7.96
CA ASN A 98 -23.08 32.56 -7.23
C ASN A 98 -23.09 31.21 -7.98
N ASP A 99 -22.10 31.01 -8.82
CA ASP A 99 -21.85 29.72 -9.44
C ASP A 99 -21.31 28.75 -8.39
N PHE A 100 -22.12 27.77 -7.99
CA PHE A 100 -21.64 26.66 -7.21
C PHE A 100 -21.00 25.63 -8.15
N ARG A 101 -19.69 25.42 -8.01
CA ARG A 101 -18.97 24.40 -8.75
C ARG A 101 -18.81 23.15 -7.92
N LYS A 102 -19.08 22.02 -8.54
CA LYS A 102 -18.84 20.71 -7.94
C LYS A 102 -17.43 20.28 -8.26
N TYR A 103 -16.69 19.92 -7.22
CA TYR A 103 -15.35 19.35 -7.35
C TYR A 103 -15.36 17.89 -6.93
N SER A 104 -14.55 17.07 -7.59
CA SER A 104 -14.29 15.69 -7.20
C SER A 104 -12.86 15.55 -6.74
N PHE A 105 -12.68 14.78 -5.69
CA PHE A 105 -11.38 14.33 -5.23
C PHE A 105 -11.17 12.88 -5.68
N LEU A 106 -10.09 12.60 -6.40
CA LEU A 106 -9.61 11.26 -6.72
C LEU A 106 -8.11 11.20 -6.53
N ALA A 107 -7.67 10.38 -5.59
CA ALA A 107 -6.26 10.17 -5.30
C ALA A 107 -5.45 9.72 -6.53
N SER A 108 -6.06 8.91 -7.40
CA SER A 108 -5.46 8.41 -8.64
C SER A 108 -5.08 9.50 -9.66
N ARG A 109 -5.59 10.72 -9.53
CA ARG A 109 -5.13 11.86 -10.35
C ARG A 109 -3.78 12.41 -9.86
N SER A 110 -3.51 12.31 -8.56
CA SER A 110 -2.22 12.69 -7.99
C SER A 110 -1.14 11.67 -8.30
N ASN A 111 -1.47 10.38 -8.17
CA ASN A 111 -0.55 9.30 -8.47
C ASN A 111 -1.33 8.02 -8.86
N SER A 112 -0.90 7.38 -9.95
CA SER A 112 -1.56 6.18 -10.50
C SER A 112 -1.46 4.92 -9.62
N ILE A 113 -0.72 4.96 -8.52
CA ILE A 113 -0.67 3.85 -7.55
C ILE A 113 -1.99 3.72 -6.77
N TYR A 114 -2.71 4.84 -6.60
CA TYR A 114 -3.98 4.84 -5.90
C TYR A 114 -5.11 4.25 -6.73
N GLY A 115 -6.03 3.55 -6.07
CA GLY A 115 -7.19 2.94 -6.70
C GLY A 115 -6.94 1.61 -7.41
N ARG A 116 -5.71 1.07 -7.39
CA ARG A 116 -5.38 -0.25 -7.96
C ARG A 116 -5.78 -1.41 -7.04
N SER A 117 -5.83 -1.18 -5.74
CA SER A 117 -6.18 -2.18 -4.72
C SER A 117 -6.98 -1.53 -3.61
N GLY A 118 -7.81 -2.30 -2.91
CA GLY A 118 -8.48 -1.87 -1.67
C GLY A 118 -7.56 -1.84 -0.45
N THR A 119 -6.32 -2.30 -0.59
CA THR A 119 -5.29 -2.31 0.44
C THR A 119 -3.98 -1.73 -0.10
N VAL A 120 -3.09 -1.30 0.81
CA VAL A 120 -1.72 -0.92 0.46
C VAL A 120 -0.95 -2.18 0.10
N GLN A 121 -0.79 -2.42 -1.20
CA GLN A 121 -0.17 -3.64 -1.69
C GLN A 121 0.68 -3.35 -2.94
N PRO A 122 1.98 -3.68 -2.94
CA PRO A 122 2.75 -3.69 -4.18
C PRO A 122 2.30 -4.82 -5.10
N ALA A 123 2.66 -4.77 -6.36
CA ALA A 123 2.51 -5.91 -7.25
C ALA A 123 3.28 -7.10 -6.65
N SER A 124 2.61 -8.21 -6.41
CA SER A 124 3.18 -9.33 -5.66
C SER A 124 2.68 -10.67 -6.18
N TYR A 125 3.50 -11.69 -5.95
CA TYR A 125 3.12 -13.08 -6.09
C TYR A 125 3.13 -13.70 -4.70
N THR A 126 2.03 -14.35 -4.30
CA THR A 126 1.90 -14.93 -2.96
C THR A 126 2.69 -16.23 -2.85
N VAL A 127 3.49 -16.32 -1.81
CA VAL A 127 4.27 -17.51 -1.46
C VAL A 127 4.15 -17.75 0.05
N TYR A 128 4.46 -18.94 0.50
CA TYR A 128 4.72 -19.18 1.92
C TYR A 128 6.13 -18.76 2.27
N TYR A 129 6.35 -18.30 3.49
CA TYR A 129 7.69 -18.20 4.06
C TYR A 129 7.92 -19.37 5.01
N ILE A 130 9.04 -20.05 4.84
CA ILE A 130 9.50 -21.11 5.73
C ILE A 130 10.83 -20.71 6.35
N MET A 131 11.03 -21.04 7.63
CA MET A 131 12.27 -20.79 8.35
C MET A 131 12.92 -22.08 8.78
N ARG A 132 14.26 -22.13 8.67
CA ARG A 132 15.03 -23.25 9.20
C ARG A 132 15.10 -23.14 10.73
N VAL A 133 14.66 -24.21 11.45
CA VAL A 133 14.64 -24.27 12.92
C VAL A 133 15.55 -25.37 13.49
N LYS A 134 16.04 -26.26 12.62
CA LYS A 134 16.98 -27.35 12.97
C LYS A 134 18.03 -27.58 11.89
#